data_bafee4cbb9751fc375a397779aa92391
#
_entry.id   bafee4cbb9751fc375a397779aa92391
#
_cell.length_a   1.000
_cell.length_b   1.000
_cell.length_c   1.000
_cell.angle_alpha   90.00
_cell.angle_beta   90.00
_cell.angle_gamma   90.00
#
_symmetry.space_group_name_H-M   'P 1'
#
loop_
_entity.id
_entity.type
_entity.pdbx_description
1 polymer ?
#
loop_
_entity_poly.entity_id
_entity_poly.type
_entity_poly.pdbx_seq_one_letter_code
_entity_poly.pdbx_strand_id
1 'polypeptide(L)'
;EIGAIQPLPELAAICRDQGVSLHSDAAQAFGHIPLDSQRLGADFLSLSAHKLNGPKGIGALIYNPDLEVEPLQWGGGQERGLRPGTLPVPLIIGFAKAAELALSDLASRSQRLKGLRNQLWEGLKQRQPTLLLNGHATARLPHNLNITIPGVSGSKLHRALRSRVACSSGSACSRGEPSHVLMA
;
A
#
# COMPACT_ATOMS: atom_id res chain seq x y z
N GLU A 1 -3.45 -4.68 -3.63
CA GLU A 1 -4.48 -5.71 -3.63
C GLU A 1 -3.95 -7.04 -3.09
N ILE A 2 -2.94 -7.63 -3.72
CA ILE A 2 -2.37 -8.92 -3.33
C ILE A 2 -1.24 -8.82 -2.30
N GLY A 3 -0.83 -7.62 -1.96
CA GLY A 3 0.17 -7.34 -0.93
C GLY A 3 1.61 -7.67 -1.32
N ALA A 4 1.90 -8.00 -2.57
CA ALA A 4 3.28 -8.25 -3.01
C ALA A 4 4.13 -6.98 -2.89
N ILE A 5 5.36 -7.14 -2.38
CA ILE A 5 6.36 -6.08 -2.31
C ILE A 5 7.23 -6.19 -3.56
N GLN A 6 7.27 -5.11 -4.32
CA GLN A 6 8.06 -5.05 -5.54
C GLN A 6 9.56 -4.87 -5.23
N PRO A 7 10.46 -5.41 -6.04
CA PRO A 7 11.90 -5.26 -5.87
C PRO A 7 12.37 -3.87 -6.34
N LEU A 8 11.98 -2.82 -5.57
CA LEU A 8 12.23 -1.43 -5.96
C LEU A 8 13.72 -1.09 -6.15
N PRO A 9 14.66 -1.58 -5.33
CA PRO A 9 16.08 -1.28 -5.56
C PRO A 9 16.60 -1.76 -6.92
N GLU A 10 16.18 -2.95 -7.33
CA GLU A 10 16.55 -3.52 -8.63
C GLU A 10 15.90 -2.75 -9.78
N LEU A 11 14.63 -2.40 -9.64
CA LEU A 11 13.92 -1.57 -10.62
C LEU A 11 14.53 -0.17 -10.72
N ALA A 12 14.90 0.43 -9.57
CA ALA A 12 15.56 1.73 -9.52
C ALA A 12 16.92 1.73 -10.23
N ALA A 13 17.70 0.64 -10.10
CA ALA A 13 18.95 0.50 -10.81
C ALA A 13 18.74 0.53 -12.33
N ILE A 14 17.77 -0.25 -12.83
CA ILE A 14 17.42 -0.27 -14.25
C ILE A 14 16.93 1.10 -14.74
N CYS A 15 16.05 1.76 -13.98
CA CYS A 15 15.54 3.08 -14.33
C CYS A 15 16.66 4.11 -14.42
N ARG A 16 17.59 4.08 -13.46
CA ARG A 16 18.77 4.98 -13.45
C ARG A 16 19.68 4.75 -14.65
N ASP A 17 19.95 3.49 -15.00
CA ASP A 17 20.75 3.15 -16.16
C ASP A 17 20.12 3.62 -17.47
N GLN A 18 18.82 3.73 -17.52
CA GLN A 18 18.06 4.24 -18.66
C GLN A 18 17.74 5.74 -18.59
N GLY A 19 18.16 6.46 -17.54
CA GLY A 19 17.85 7.88 -17.34
C GLY A 19 16.35 8.15 -17.12
N VAL A 20 15.61 7.19 -16.55
CA VAL A 20 14.16 7.26 -16.33
C VAL A 20 13.88 7.37 -14.83
N SER A 21 13.00 8.31 -14.43
CA SER A 21 12.57 8.44 -13.03
C SER A 21 11.64 7.30 -12.62
N LEU A 22 11.81 6.82 -11.38
CA LEU A 22 10.97 5.79 -10.78
C LEU A 22 10.02 6.37 -9.75
N HIS A 23 8.71 6.19 -9.95
CA HIS A 23 7.67 6.46 -8.95
C HIS A 23 7.10 5.15 -8.39
N SER A 24 6.89 5.10 -7.08
CA SER A 24 6.15 4.02 -6.44
C SER A 24 5.03 4.56 -5.55
N ASP A 25 3.85 3.97 -5.67
CA ASP A 25 2.79 4.13 -4.68
C ASP A 25 3.12 3.30 -3.43
N ALA A 26 3.45 3.99 -2.35
CA ALA A 26 3.78 3.40 -1.05
C ALA A 26 2.62 3.51 -0.03
N ALA A 27 1.40 3.84 -0.47
CA ALA A 27 0.26 4.06 0.43
C ALA A 27 -0.07 2.85 1.29
N GLN A 28 0.12 1.63 0.79
CA GLN A 28 -0.11 0.39 1.57
C GLN A 28 1.14 -0.09 2.32
N ALA A 29 2.31 0.46 2.02
CA ALA A 29 3.58 0.04 2.61
C ALA A 29 4.00 0.94 3.78
N PHE A 30 3.76 2.26 3.67
CA PHE A 30 4.11 3.24 4.69
C PHE A 30 3.43 2.91 6.03
N GLY A 31 4.22 2.89 7.11
CA GLY A 31 3.75 2.52 8.44
C GLY A 31 3.49 1.02 8.66
N HIS A 32 3.68 0.16 7.67
CA HIS A 32 3.55 -1.30 7.79
C HIS A 32 4.87 -2.03 7.61
N ILE A 33 5.79 -1.47 6.83
CA ILE A 33 7.16 -1.92 6.65
C ILE A 33 8.10 -0.72 6.70
N PRO A 34 9.40 -0.91 7.02
CA PRO A 34 10.38 0.17 6.91
C PRO A 34 10.45 0.69 5.48
N LEU A 35 10.37 2.00 5.31
CA LEU A 35 10.58 2.69 4.04
C LEU A 35 11.72 3.68 4.20
N ASP A 36 12.70 3.57 3.32
CA ASP A 36 13.83 4.48 3.20
C ASP A 36 13.97 4.81 1.72
N SER A 37 13.61 6.03 1.34
CA SER A 37 13.59 6.45 -0.08
C SER A 37 14.96 6.35 -0.74
N GLN A 38 16.04 6.61 0.00
CA GLN A 38 17.40 6.50 -0.51
C GLN A 38 17.78 5.04 -0.80
N ARG A 39 17.46 4.13 0.12
CA ARG A 39 17.72 2.70 -0.06
C ARG A 39 16.85 2.06 -1.13
N LEU A 40 15.61 2.53 -1.26
CA LEU A 40 14.71 2.06 -2.32
C LEU A 40 15.11 2.58 -3.69
N GLY A 41 15.84 3.70 -3.74
CA GLY A 41 16.25 4.34 -4.99
C GLY A 41 15.10 4.91 -5.81
N ALA A 42 13.91 5.01 -5.23
CA ALA A 42 12.76 5.60 -5.90
C ALA A 42 12.85 7.12 -5.87
N ASP A 43 12.59 7.76 -7.01
CA ASP A 43 12.59 9.20 -7.16
C ASP A 43 11.35 9.85 -6.58
N PHE A 44 10.23 9.11 -6.59
CA PHE A 44 8.94 9.55 -6.07
C PHE A 44 8.27 8.44 -5.25
N LEU A 45 7.71 8.80 -4.09
CA LEU A 45 6.88 7.92 -3.28
C LEU A 45 5.57 8.62 -2.91
N SER A 46 4.43 8.04 -3.27
CA SER A 46 3.11 8.52 -2.85
C SER A 46 2.67 7.86 -1.55
N LEU A 47 2.19 8.68 -0.61
CA LEU A 47 1.70 8.27 0.70
C LEU A 47 0.27 8.73 0.91
N SER A 48 -0.49 8.01 1.76
CA SER A 48 -1.88 8.36 2.08
C SER A 48 -2.18 8.21 3.56
N ALA A 49 -2.71 9.28 4.17
CA ALA A 49 -2.97 9.32 5.61
C ALA A 49 -4.00 8.28 6.08
N HIS A 50 -5.10 8.10 5.31
CA HIS A 50 -6.19 7.21 5.71
C HIS A 50 -5.80 5.72 5.77
N LYS A 51 -4.67 5.34 5.17
CA LYS A 51 -4.12 3.98 5.27
C LYS A 51 -3.39 3.73 6.59
N LEU A 52 -3.10 4.81 7.33
CA LEU A 52 -2.49 4.79 8.66
C LEU A 52 -3.48 5.15 9.79
N ASN A 53 -4.79 5.04 9.54
CA ASN A 53 -5.84 5.53 10.42
C ASN A 53 -5.81 7.06 10.63
N GLY A 54 -5.13 7.80 9.77
CA GLY A 54 -5.15 9.25 9.70
C GLY A 54 -6.38 9.77 8.93
N PRO A 55 -6.50 11.09 8.79
CA PRO A 55 -7.65 11.70 8.13
C PRO A 55 -7.71 11.36 6.64
N LYS A 56 -8.95 11.26 6.12
CA LYS A 56 -9.19 11.19 4.66
C LYS A 56 -8.97 12.56 4.03
N GLY A 57 -8.61 12.57 2.75
CA GLY A 57 -8.45 13.80 1.98
C GLY A 57 -7.05 14.43 2.03
N ILE A 58 -6.09 13.76 2.65
CA ILE A 58 -4.68 14.19 2.70
C ILE A 58 -3.74 13.03 2.36
N GLY A 59 -2.68 13.34 1.65
CA GLY A 59 -1.55 12.47 1.34
C GLY A 59 -0.27 13.28 1.25
N ALA A 60 0.83 12.63 0.93
CA ALA A 60 2.12 13.28 0.68
C ALA A 60 2.82 12.64 -0.51
N LEU A 61 3.58 13.44 -1.21
CA LEU A 61 4.56 13.00 -2.20
C LEU A 61 5.95 13.28 -1.62
N ILE A 62 6.72 12.22 -1.42
CA ILE A 62 8.16 12.32 -1.18
C ILE A 62 8.82 12.28 -2.55
N TYR A 63 9.72 13.20 -2.83
CA TYR A 63 10.42 13.21 -4.11
C TYR A 63 11.88 13.62 -3.95
N ASN A 64 12.70 13.20 -4.90
CA ASN A 64 14.12 13.60 -5.00
C ASN A 64 14.19 15.10 -5.35
N PRO A 65 14.78 15.95 -4.48
CA PRO A 65 14.82 17.39 -4.70
C PRO A 65 15.66 17.83 -5.92
N ASP A 66 16.53 16.94 -6.43
CA ASP A 66 17.37 17.22 -7.59
C ASP A 66 16.59 17.10 -8.93
N LEU A 67 15.36 16.63 -8.88
CA LEU A 67 14.51 16.52 -10.07
C LEU A 67 13.68 17.80 -10.28
N GLU A 68 13.61 18.22 -11.53
CA GLU A 68 12.67 19.25 -11.95
C GLU A 68 11.25 18.64 -12.01
N VAL A 69 10.34 19.21 -11.23
CA VAL A 69 8.94 18.76 -11.16
C VAL A 69 8.04 19.94 -11.56
N GLU A 70 7.25 19.75 -12.59
CA GLU A 70 6.26 20.74 -13.02
C GLU A 70 4.95 20.59 -12.24
N PRO A 71 4.33 21.73 -11.81
CA PRO A 71 3.04 21.68 -11.14
C PRO A 71 1.94 21.29 -12.11
N LEU A 72 1.02 20.43 -11.67
CA LEU A 72 -0.20 20.10 -12.44
C LEU A 72 -1.29 21.16 -12.33
N GLN A 73 -1.16 22.11 -11.40
CA GLN A 73 -2.09 23.20 -11.15
C GLN A 73 -1.32 24.47 -10.89
N TRP A 74 -1.85 25.60 -11.34
CA TRP A 74 -1.24 26.91 -11.21
C TRP A 74 -2.02 27.77 -10.20
N GLY A 75 -1.31 28.56 -9.39
CA GLY A 75 -1.92 29.38 -8.34
C GLY A 75 -0.88 30.03 -7.43
N GLY A 76 -1.10 30.02 -6.13
CA GLY A 76 -0.16 30.55 -5.13
C GLY A 76 1.09 29.68 -4.95
N GLY A 77 2.07 30.20 -4.20
CA GLY A 77 3.37 29.55 -4.00
C GLY A 77 3.40 28.44 -2.94
N GLN A 78 2.26 27.91 -2.50
CA GLN A 78 2.20 26.83 -1.51
C GLN A 78 2.90 25.56 -2.02
N GLU A 79 3.42 24.76 -1.11
CA GLU A 79 4.18 23.55 -1.40
C GLU A 79 5.27 23.79 -2.46
N ARG A 80 6.04 24.88 -2.29
CA ARG A 80 7.13 25.29 -3.20
C ARG A 80 6.63 25.54 -4.64
N GLY A 81 5.38 25.96 -4.82
CA GLY A 81 4.77 26.18 -6.11
C GLY A 81 4.24 24.92 -6.81
N LEU A 82 4.49 23.74 -6.27
CA LEU A 82 4.08 22.46 -6.89
C LEU A 82 2.61 22.15 -6.68
N ARG A 83 2.03 22.61 -5.56
CA ARG A 83 0.64 22.34 -5.23
C ARG A 83 0.00 23.58 -4.59
N PRO A 84 -0.63 24.45 -5.40
CA PRO A 84 -1.26 25.67 -4.92
C PRO A 84 -2.51 25.37 -4.09
N GLY A 85 -2.95 26.38 -3.33
CA GLY A 85 -4.13 26.34 -2.47
C GLY A 85 -3.77 26.38 -0.98
N THR A 86 -4.67 26.99 -0.21
CA THR A 86 -4.51 27.08 1.27
C THR A 86 -4.30 25.71 1.87
N LEU A 87 -3.27 25.59 2.68
CA LEU A 87 -2.91 24.30 3.32
C LEU A 87 -3.99 23.85 4.30
N PRO A 88 -4.48 22.61 4.23
CA PRO A 88 -5.45 22.05 5.16
C PRO A 88 -4.74 21.63 6.46
N VAL A 89 -4.28 22.60 7.25
CA VAL A 89 -3.44 22.39 8.44
C VAL A 89 -3.98 21.32 9.40
N PRO A 90 -5.28 21.24 9.72
CA PRO A 90 -5.80 20.17 10.58
C PRO A 90 -5.56 18.77 10.02
N LEU A 91 -5.68 18.59 8.71
CA LEU A 91 -5.44 17.30 8.04
C LEU A 91 -3.95 16.96 8.03
N ILE A 92 -3.08 17.96 7.81
CA ILE A 92 -1.63 17.81 7.84
C ILE A 92 -1.17 17.33 9.23
N ILE A 93 -1.62 18.01 10.30
CA ILE A 93 -1.30 17.63 11.68
C ILE A 93 -1.83 16.22 12.00
N GLY A 94 -3.06 15.91 11.56
CA GLY A 94 -3.64 14.58 11.72
C GLY A 94 -2.83 13.49 11.00
N PHE A 95 -2.32 13.78 9.80
CA PHE A 95 -1.44 12.86 9.08
C PHE A 95 -0.08 12.69 9.77
N ALA A 96 0.54 13.79 10.20
CA ALA A 96 1.81 13.75 10.93
C ALA A 96 1.68 12.90 12.21
N LYS A 97 0.60 13.07 12.98
CA LYS A 97 0.35 12.27 14.18
C LYS A 97 0.10 10.80 13.87
N ALA A 98 -0.65 10.49 12.81
CA ALA A 98 -0.86 9.11 12.37
C ALA A 98 0.46 8.45 11.94
N ALA A 99 1.33 9.17 11.23
CA ALA A 99 2.65 8.70 10.84
C ALA A 99 3.56 8.44 12.07
N GLU A 100 3.61 9.38 13.01
CA GLU A 100 4.36 9.23 14.26
C GLU A 100 3.94 7.96 15.01
N LEU A 101 2.63 7.77 15.22
CA LEU A 101 2.09 6.58 15.89
C LEU A 101 2.38 5.29 15.11
N ALA A 102 2.27 5.34 13.78
CA ALA A 102 2.54 4.19 12.95
C ALA A 102 4.01 3.77 12.93
N LEU A 103 4.93 4.72 13.11
CA LEU A 103 6.37 4.45 13.11
C LEU A 103 6.90 4.07 14.51
N SER A 104 6.26 4.54 15.59
CA SER A 104 6.74 4.31 16.96
C SER A 104 6.78 2.83 17.36
N ASP A 105 5.89 1.99 16.85
CA ASP A 105 5.80 0.56 17.14
C ASP A 105 5.92 -0.33 15.88
N LEU A 106 6.44 0.22 14.79
CA LEU A 106 6.44 -0.40 13.46
C LEU A 106 6.94 -1.84 13.47
N ALA A 107 8.09 -2.11 14.09
CA ALA A 107 8.70 -3.44 14.07
C ALA A 107 7.84 -4.49 14.80
N SER A 108 7.40 -4.18 16.01
CA SER A 108 6.57 -5.08 16.83
C SER A 108 5.20 -5.32 16.20
N ARG A 109 4.56 -4.27 15.69
CA ARG A 109 3.27 -4.37 15.00
C ARG A 109 3.37 -5.17 13.71
N SER A 110 4.39 -4.91 12.90
CA SER A 110 4.65 -5.66 11.66
C SER A 110 4.86 -7.14 11.94
N GLN A 111 5.66 -7.49 12.95
CA GLN A 111 5.89 -8.87 13.35
C GLN A 111 4.61 -9.55 13.85
N ARG A 112 3.83 -8.87 14.70
CA ARG A 112 2.54 -9.37 15.19
C ARG A 112 1.55 -9.63 14.06
N LEU A 113 1.40 -8.68 13.13
CA LEU A 113 0.51 -8.83 11.98
C LEU A 113 0.95 -9.98 11.06
N LYS A 114 2.25 -10.11 10.82
CA LYS A 114 2.82 -11.24 10.07
C LYS A 114 2.50 -12.58 10.74
N GLY A 115 2.63 -12.67 12.07
CA GLY A 115 2.29 -13.86 12.83
C GLY A 115 0.82 -14.25 12.69
N LEU A 116 -0.10 -13.29 12.89
CA LEU A 116 -1.55 -13.50 12.76
C LEU A 116 -1.94 -13.90 11.33
N ARG A 117 -1.36 -13.23 10.31
CA ARG A 117 -1.56 -13.60 8.91
C ARG A 117 -1.14 -15.03 8.62
N ASN A 118 0.04 -15.42 9.09
CA ASN A 118 0.56 -16.77 8.87
C ASN A 118 -0.31 -17.81 9.59
N GLN A 119 -0.69 -17.56 10.82
CA GLN A 119 -1.60 -18.43 11.57
C GLN A 119 -2.94 -18.63 10.84
N LEU A 120 -3.50 -17.54 10.31
CA LEU A 120 -4.73 -17.62 9.50
C LEU A 120 -4.51 -18.44 8.23
N TRP A 121 -3.42 -18.17 7.50
CA TRP A 121 -3.09 -18.89 6.27
C TRP A 121 -2.94 -20.41 6.52
N GLU A 122 -2.14 -20.79 7.49
CA GLU A 122 -1.89 -22.20 7.84
C GLU A 122 -3.20 -22.89 8.28
N GLY A 123 -3.99 -22.26 9.14
CA GLY A 123 -5.26 -22.82 9.58
C GLY A 123 -6.28 -22.98 8.44
N LEU A 124 -6.29 -22.08 7.48
CA LEU A 124 -7.13 -22.19 6.28
C LEU A 124 -6.62 -23.29 5.34
N LYS A 125 -5.31 -23.33 5.10
CA LYS A 125 -4.67 -24.32 4.21
C LYS A 125 -4.81 -25.75 4.72
N GLN A 126 -4.72 -25.97 6.03
CA GLN A 126 -4.98 -27.27 6.65
C GLN A 126 -6.41 -27.78 6.43
N ARG A 127 -7.40 -26.85 6.48
CA ARG A 127 -8.81 -27.20 6.29
C ARG A 127 -9.21 -27.33 4.82
N GLN A 128 -8.54 -26.58 3.96
CA GLN A 128 -8.81 -26.51 2.52
C GLN A 128 -7.48 -26.52 1.74
N PRO A 129 -6.92 -27.71 1.50
CA PRO A 129 -5.61 -27.86 0.83
C PRO A 129 -5.53 -27.29 -0.58
N THR A 130 -6.66 -27.08 -1.25
CA THR A 130 -6.73 -26.52 -2.61
C THR A 130 -6.61 -25.00 -2.65
N LEU A 131 -6.58 -24.30 -1.51
CA LEU A 131 -6.42 -22.85 -1.47
C LEU A 131 -5.13 -22.43 -2.16
N LEU A 132 -5.22 -21.32 -2.90
CA LEU A 132 -4.07 -20.67 -3.53
C LEU A 132 -3.78 -19.35 -2.83
N LEU A 133 -2.51 -19.10 -2.55
CA LEU A 133 -2.02 -17.83 -2.05
C LEU A 133 -1.68 -16.95 -3.26
N ASN A 134 -2.34 -15.81 -3.37
CA ASN A 134 -2.08 -14.87 -4.45
C ASN A 134 -0.90 -13.96 -4.12
N GLY A 135 -0.07 -13.66 -5.11
CA GLY A 135 1.15 -12.88 -4.97
C GLY A 135 2.32 -13.67 -4.35
N HIS A 136 3.42 -12.98 -4.05
CA HIS A 136 4.64 -13.60 -3.58
C HIS A 136 4.48 -14.19 -2.17
N ALA A 137 5.03 -15.37 -1.91
CA ALA A 137 4.84 -16.10 -0.64
C ALA A 137 5.50 -15.39 0.55
N THR A 138 6.68 -14.79 0.35
CA THR A 138 7.50 -14.17 1.40
C THR A 138 7.65 -12.66 1.25
N ALA A 139 7.90 -12.16 0.02
CA ALA A 139 7.99 -10.73 -0.28
C ALA A 139 6.59 -10.11 -0.34
N ARG A 140 5.96 -9.98 0.83
CA ARG A 140 4.60 -9.45 0.96
C ARG A 140 4.40 -8.65 2.24
N LEU A 141 3.46 -7.72 2.18
CA LEU A 141 3.08 -6.88 3.32
C LEU A 141 2.60 -7.74 4.50
N PRO A 142 2.98 -7.40 5.73
CA PRO A 142 2.73 -8.23 6.91
C PRO A 142 1.24 -8.44 7.20
N HIS A 143 0.40 -7.46 6.89
CA HIS A 143 -1.04 -7.45 7.18
C HIS A 143 -1.91 -7.98 6.04
N ASN A 144 -1.35 -8.29 4.87
CA ASN A 144 -2.13 -8.69 3.70
C ASN A 144 -2.12 -10.22 3.50
N LEU A 145 -3.31 -10.79 3.38
CA LEU A 145 -3.55 -12.17 2.95
C LEU A 145 -4.60 -12.16 1.85
N ASN A 146 -4.19 -12.42 0.62
CA ASN A 146 -5.07 -12.57 -0.52
C ASN A 146 -5.05 -14.03 -0.97
N ILE A 147 -6.22 -14.65 -1.05
CA ILE A 147 -6.37 -16.09 -1.36
C ILE A 147 -7.43 -16.32 -2.43
N THR A 148 -7.23 -17.37 -3.19
CA THR A 148 -8.23 -17.90 -4.14
C THR A 148 -8.70 -19.27 -3.67
N ILE A 149 -10.02 -19.47 -3.69
CA ILE A 149 -10.64 -20.78 -3.50
C ILE A 149 -11.10 -21.26 -4.88
N PRO A 150 -10.43 -22.24 -5.50
CA PRO A 150 -10.80 -22.72 -6.82
C PRO A 150 -12.27 -23.17 -6.87
N GLY A 151 -12.97 -22.78 -7.92
CA GLY A 151 -14.39 -23.12 -8.11
C GLY A 151 -15.38 -22.34 -7.26
N VAL A 152 -14.91 -21.39 -6.41
CA VAL A 152 -15.80 -20.57 -5.58
C VAL A 152 -15.80 -19.13 -6.06
N SER A 153 -16.99 -18.59 -6.34
CA SER A 153 -17.15 -17.19 -6.65
C SER A 153 -16.83 -16.31 -5.43
N GLY A 154 -15.87 -15.38 -5.56
CA GLY A 154 -15.49 -14.44 -4.50
C GLY A 154 -16.65 -13.60 -3.97
N SER A 155 -17.58 -13.17 -4.84
CA SER A 155 -18.77 -12.42 -4.44
C SER A 155 -19.76 -13.26 -3.63
N LYS A 156 -19.94 -14.54 -3.96
CA LYS A 156 -20.76 -15.47 -3.18
C LYS A 156 -20.13 -15.73 -1.81
N LEU A 157 -18.81 -15.96 -1.77
CA LEU A 157 -18.06 -16.14 -0.52
C LEU A 157 -18.14 -14.91 0.37
N HIS A 158 -17.90 -13.72 -0.18
CA HIS A 158 -17.99 -12.47 0.56
C HIS A 158 -19.39 -12.25 1.17
N ARG A 159 -20.46 -12.54 0.40
CA ARG A 159 -21.83 -12.45 0.89
C ARG A 159 -22.08 -13.43 2.04
N ALA A 160 -21.57 -14.65 1.98
CA ALA A 160 -21.74 -15.66 3.02
C ALA A 160 -20.99 -15.31 4.31
N LEU A 161 -19.84 -14.62 4.19
CA LEU A 161 -18.97 -14.29 5.33
C LEU A 161 -19.28 -12.94 5.99
N ARG A 162 -20.00 -12.03 5.33
CA ARG A 162 -20.15 -10.62 5.74
C ARG A 162 -20.67 -10.38 7.15
N SER A 163 -21.42 -11.35 7.72
CA SER A 163 -21.93 -11.27 9.09
C SER A 163 -20.95 -11.81 10.15
N ARG A 164 -19.85 -12.42 9.73
CA ARG A 164 -18.87 -13.09 10.60
C ARG A 164 -17.46 -12.55 10.48
N VAL A 165 -17.08 -12.10 9.29
CA VAL A 165 -15.72 -11.68 8.96
C VAL A 165 -15.76 -10.44 8.10
N ALA A 166 -14.99 -9.42 8.48
CA ALA A 166 -14.70 -8.28 7.62
C ALA A 166 -13.58 -8.67 6.64
N CYS A 167 -13.94 -8.87 5.39
CA CYS A 167 -13.00 -9.18 4.30
C CYS A 167 -13.37 -8.40 3.05
N SER A 168 -12.43 -8.30 2.11
CA SER A 168 -12.60 -7.65 0.82
C SER A 168 -12.70 -8.70 -0.29
N SER A 169 -13.48 -8.44 -1.33
CA SER A 169 -13.61 -9.28 -2.52
C SER A 169 -12.91 -8.69 -3.75
N GLY A 170 -11.99 -7.77 -3.56
CA GLY A 170 -11.25 -7.07 -4.62
C GLY A 170 -10.60 -5.80 -4.11
N SER A 171 -10.08 -4.96 -5.02
CA SER A 171 -9.60 -3.65 -4.66
C SER A 171 -10.78 -2.69 -4.38
N ALA A 172 -10.53 -1.64 -3.59
CA ALA A 172 -11.54 -0.60 -3.30
C ALA A 172 -12.02 0.13 -4.56
N CYS A 173 -11.25 0.10 -5.63
CA CYS A 173 -11.54 0.79 -6.90
C CYS A 173 -12.32 -0.09 -7.89
N SER A 174 -12.39 -1.41 -7.70
CA SER A 174 -13.14 -2.32 -8.57
C SER A 174 -14.59 -2.45 -8.11
N ARG A 175 -15.54 -2.00 -8.92
CA ARG A 175 -16.99 -2.06 -8.66
C ARG A 175 -17.58 -3.44 -9.00
N GLY A 176 -17.00 -4.53 -8.48
CA GLY A 176 -17.51 -5.89 -8.70
C GLY A 176 -17.01 -6.55 -9.99
N GLU A 177 -16.15 -5.91 -10.74
CA GLU A 177 -15.48 -6.53 -11.88
C GLU A 177 -14.32 -7.45 -11.43
N PRO A 178 -13.94 -8.43 -12.25
CA PRO A 178 -12.75 -9.25 -11.98
C PRO A 178 -11.51 -8.37 -11.78
N SER A 179 -10.68 -8.72 -10.83
CA SER A 179 -9.44 -7.99 -10.57
C SER A 179 -8.46 -8.16 -11.74
N HIS A 180 -8.08 -7.07 -12.39
CA HIS A 180 -7.04 -7.09 -13.42
C HIS A 180 -5.68 -7.54 -12.86
N VAL A 181 -5.43 -7.32 -11.57
CA VAL A 181 -4.19 -7.79 -10.88
C VAL A 181 -4.16 -9.31 -10.75
N LEU A 182 -5.33 -9.94 -10.50
CA LEU A 182 -5.44 -11.39 -10.38
C LEU A 182 -5.56 -12.08 -11.75
N MET A 183 -5.89 -11.34 -12.79
CA MET A 183 -6.02 -11.85 -14.17
C MET A 183 -4.70 -11.80 -14.93
N ALA A 184 -3.76 -10.94 -14.50
CA ALA A 184 -2.40 -10.83 -15.04
C ALA A 184 -1.50 -11.93 -14.48
#